data_f2b89bb55f32b75055864bb87e4d8945
#
_entry.id   f2b89bb55f32b75055864bb87e4d8945
#
_cell.length_a   1.000
_cell.length_b   1.000
_cell.length_c   1.000
_cell.angle_alpha   90.00
_cell.angle_beta   90.00
_cell.angle_gamma   90.00
#
_symmetry.space_group_name_H-M   'P 1'
#
loop_
_entity.id
_entity.type
_entity.pdbx_description
1 polymer ?
#
loop_
_entity_poly.entity_id
_entity_poly.type
_entity_poly.pdbx_seq_one_letter_code
_entity_poly.pdbx_strand_id
1 'polypeptide(L)'
;MLWRVFELKKLLFQLDTDPVPNTFDTVVGYDGGADHKIERKRAVILAGTGPFGQRAALMLAKEGAEVVITSRKLQRAQSVCNAIERSFGVKLSAAESDNTLIHKVLARTNIVIASGAAGVQLVSENQWQAIPKLEIVIDANATPPLGIEGIDMADSGSARNGVICYGALGFGGFKLEIQRTCVAKLFESTDHVFDALEIYAIAKQMRGIE
;
A
#
# COMPACT_ATOMS: atom_id res chain seq x y z
N MET A 1 -7.60 -34.77 5.04
CA MET A 1 -7.22 -33.90 6.16
C MET A 1 -5.83 -33.27 5.97
N LEU A 2 -4.78 -34.06 5.68
CA LEU A 2 -3.42 -33.53 5.41
C LEU A 2 -3.31 -32.58 4.21
N TRP A 3 -4.08 -32.79 3.16
CA TRP A 3 -4.08 -31.94 1.97
C TRP A 3 -4.62 -30.53 2.25
N ARG A 4 -5.65 -30.41 3.08
CA ARG A 4 -6.19 -29.12 3.54
C ARG A 4 -5.18 -28.32 4.39
N VAL A 5 -4.36 -29.00 5.18
CA VAL A 5 -3.30 -28.36 5.96
C VAL A 5 -2.18 -27.84 5.06
N PHE A 6 -1.92 -28.53 3.93
CA PHE A 6 -0.91 -28.11 2.96
C PHE A 6 -1.37 -26.86 2.17
N GLU A 7 -2.63 -26.83 1.74
CA GLU A 7 -3.22 -25.64 1.09
C GLU A 7 -3.32 -24.46 2.07
N LEU A 8 -3.69 -24.73 3.33
CA LEU A 8 -3.69 -23.72 4.39
C LEU A 8 -2.29 -23.10 4.61
N LYS A 9 -1.25 -23.95 4.64
CA LYS A 9 0.15 -23.48 4.73
C LYS A 9 0.56 -22.64 3.51
N LYS A 10 0.15 -23.04 2.32
CA LYS A 10 0.44 -22.32 1.08
C LYS A 10 -0.25 -20.96 1.06
N LEU A 11 -1.50 -20.91 1.51
CA LEU A 11 -2.26 -19.67 1.64
C LEU A 11 -1.69 -18.76 2.75
N LEU A 12 -1.36 -19.31 3.92
CA LEU A 12 -0.70 -18.58 5.00
C LEU A 12 0.66 -18.02 4.56
N PHE A 13 1.43 -18.80 3.78
CA PHE A 13 2.67 -18.34 3.19
C PHE A 13 2.44 -17.24 2.16
N GLN A 14 1.40 -17.33 1.35
CA GLN A 14 1.03 -16.31 0.37
C GLN A 14 0.53 -15.03 1.03
N LEU A 15 -0.23 -15.14 2.12
CA LEU A 15 -0.66 -14.02 2.96
C LEU A 15 0.52 -13.38 3.72
N ASP A 16 1.54 -14.16 4.08
CA ASP A 16 2.72 -13.69 4.79
C ASP A 16 3.75 -13.02 3.85
N THR A 17 3.81 -13.48 2.60
CA THR A 17 4.68 -12.91 1.55
C THR A 17 4.04 -11.78 0.77
N ASP A 18 2.72 -11.59 0.88
CA ASP A 18 1.95 -10.55 0.20
C ASP A 18 1.36 -9.57 1.24
N PRO A 19 2.16 -8.60 1.73
CA PRO A 19 1.72 -7.68 2.80
C PRO A 19 0.68 -6.64 2.36
N VAL A 20 0.12 -6.80 1.18
CA VAL A 20 -0.62 -5.78 0.45
C VAL A 20 -1.97 -5.37 1.02
N PRO A 21 -2.86 -6.29 1.47
CA PRO A 21 -4.18 -5.89 1.95
C PRO A 21 -4.11 -4.84 3.08
N ASN A 22 -3.01 -4.82 3.80
CA ASN A 22 -2.90 -4.16 5.08
C ASN A 22 -2.68 -2.66 5.03
N THR A 23 -1.78 -2.23 4.16
CA THR A 23 -1.43 -0.81 4.07
C THR A 23 -2.60 -0.03 3.48
N PHE A 24 -3.26 -0.66 2.50
CA PHE A 24 -4.37 -0.04 1.80
C PHE A 24 -5.63 0.02 2.67
N ASP A 25 -5.96 -1.06 3.36
CA ASP A 25 -7.09 -1.11 4.28
C ASP A 25 -6.93 -0.11 5.44
N THR A 26 -5.70 0.14 5.87
CA THR A 26 -5.40 1.17 6.86
C THR A 26 -5.66 2.56 6.28
N VAL A 27 -5.32 2.80 5.01
CA VAL A 27 -5.55 4.10 4.34
C VAL A 27 -7.03 4.32 4.02
N VAL A 28 -7.74 3.29 3.52
CA VAL A 28 -9.15 3.38 3.15
C VAL A 28 -10.07 3.23 4.35
N GLY A 29 -9.72 2.36 5.30
CA GLY A 29 -10.53 2.07 6.48
C GLY A 29 -10.29 2.99 7.68
N TYR A 30 -9.36 3.93 7.59
CA TYR A 30 -9.15 4.94 8.61
C TYR A 30 -10.10 6.12 8.39
N ASP A 31 -11.39 5.86 8.54
CA ASP A 31 -12.38 6.91 8.70
C ASP A 31 -12.48 7.30 10.17
N GLY A 32 -11.58 8.13 10.59
CA GLY A 32 -11.66 8.87 11.87
C GLY A 32 -12.65 10.03 11.77
N GLY A 33 -13.69 9.93 10.94
CA GLY A 33 -14.79 10.89 10.89
C GLY A 33 -14.52 12.16 10.06
N ALA A 34 -13.52 12.17 9.17
CA ALA A 34 -13.30 13.27 8.24
C ALA A 34 -13.07 12.72 6.83
N ASP A 35 -13.82 13.21 5.94
CA ASP A 35 -13.95 13.16 4.47
C ASP A 35 -12.66 12.86 3.65
N HIS A 36 -11.91 11.80 3.98
CA HIS A 36 -10.72 11.37 3.26
C HIS A 36 -11.07 10.42 2.11
N LYS A 37 -11.94 10.88 1.21
CA LYS A 37 -12.20 10.15 -0.03
C LYS A 37 -10.93 10.07 -0.84
N ILE A 38 -10.53 8.85 -1.21
CA ILE A 38 -9.37 8.56 -2.06
C ILE A 38 -9.62 9.04 -3.49
N GLU A 39 -10.87 9.10 -3.88
CA GLU A 39 -11.30 9.61 -5.19
C GLU A 39 -10.67 10.98 -5.48
N ARG A 40 -10.02 11.09 -6.64
CA ARG A 40 -9.29 12.30 -7.10
C ARG A 40 -8.07 12.70 -6.28
N LYS A 41 -7.65 11.91 -5.28
CA LYS A 41 -6.37 12.11 -4.62
C LYS A 41 -5.24 11.62 -5.52
N ARG A 42 -4.10 12.29 -5.42
CA ARG A 42 -2.87 11.86 -6.09
C ARG A 42 -2.03 11.04 -5.13
N ALA A 43 -1.76 9.79 -5.48
CA ALA A 43 -0.92 8.88 -4.72
C ALA A 43 0.40 8.60 -5.47
N VAL A 44 1.52 8.67 -4.78
CA VAL A 44 2.84 8.31 -5.30
C VAL A 44 3.37 7.12 -4.54
N ILE A 45 3.70 6.05 -5.26
CA ILE A 45 4.27 4.83 -4.69
C ILE A 45 5.76 4.79 -5.03
N LEU A 46 6.57 5.09 -4.04
CA LEU A 46 8.02 5.11 -4.15
C LEU A 46 8.56 3.68 -4.27
N ALA A 47 9.42 3.47 -5.26
CA ALA A 47 9.97 2.17 -5.62
C ALA A 47 8.88 1.08 -5.84
N GLY A 48 7.71 1.47 -6.38
CA GLY A 48 6.48 0.70 -6.44
C GLY A 48 6.44 -0.45 -7.46
N THR A 49 7.57 -0.87 -8.01
CA THR A 49 7.62 -1.95 -9.02
C THR A 49 7.64 -3.35 -8.43
N GLY A 50 7.72 -3.51 -7.11
CA GLY A 50 7.60 -4.78 -6.41
C GLY A 50 6.14 -5.23 -6.22
N PRO A 51 5.89 -6.46 -5.76
CA PRO A 51 4.54 -7.00 -5.58
C PRO A 51 3.66 -6.12 -4.70
N PHE A 52 4.17 -5.65 -3.57
CA PHE A 52 3.48 -4.74 -2.67
C PHE A 52 3.04 -3.45 -3.39
N GLY A 53 3.99 -2.74 -4.00
CA GLY A 53 3.70 -1.47 -4.66
C GLY A 53 2.73 -1.58 -5.82
N GLN A 54 2.82 -2.67 -6.60
CA GLN A 54 1.89 -2.94 -7.70
C GLN A 54 0.44 -3.11 -7.23
N ARG A 55 0.26 -3.84 -6.13
CA ARG A 55 -1.08 -4.06 -5.58
C ARG A 55 -1.65 -2.82 -4.91
N ALA A 56 -0.85 -2.11 -4.12
CA ALA A 56 -1.25 -0.83 -3.57
C ALA A 56 -1.67 0.14 -4.68
N ALA A 57 -0.91 0.18 -5.80
CA ALA A 57 -1.25 0.99 -6.96
C ALA A 57 -2.59 0.60 -7.59
N LEU A 58 -2.81 -0.71 -7.78
CA LEU A 58 -4.06 -1.23 -8.33
C LEU A 58 -5.27 -0.85 -7.49
N MET A 59 -5.18 -1.05 -6.18
CA MET A 59 -6.28 -0.78 -5.26
C MET A 59 -6.60 0.72 -5.20
N LEU A 60 -5.59 1.58 -5.03
CA LEU A 60 -5.77 3.03 -5.05
C LEU A 60 -6.40 3.53 -6.35
N ALA A 61 -5.97 2.98 -7.49
CA ALA A 61 -6.55 3.33 -8.79
C ALA A 61 -8.00 2.88 -8.92
N LYS A 62 -8.36 1.71 -8.37
CA LYS A 62 -9.75 1.23 -8.33
C LYS A 62 -10.66 2.10 -7.45
N GLU A 63 -10.12 2.70 -6.41
CA GLU A 63 -10.82 3.68 -5.55
C GLU A 63 -10.80 5.10 -6.14
N GLY A 64 -10.33 5.27 -7.37
CA GLY A 64 -10.41 6.55 -8.10
C GLY A 64 -9.25 7.52 -7.88
N ALA A 65 -8.13 7.07 -7.28
CA ALA A 65 -6.93 7.87 -7.15
C ALA A 65 -6.17 8.01 -8.47
N GLU A 66 -5.48 9.16 -8.67
CA GLU A 66 -4.43 9.32 -9.66
C GLU A 66 -3.13 8.73 -9.11
N VAL A 67 -2.72 7.57 -9.63
CA VAL A 67 -1.58 6.84 -9.08
C VAL A 67 -0.34 6.95 -9.95
N VAL A 68 0.79 7.23 -9.31
CA VAL A 68 2.12 7.26 -9.93
C VAL A 68 3.00 6.18 -9.28
N ILE A 69 3.52 5.25 -10.07
CA ILE A 69 4.53 4.29 -9.64
C ILE A 69 5.91 4.84 -9.99
N THR A 70 6.82 4.84 -9.02
CA THR A 70 8.19 5.25 -9.29
C THR A 70 9.18 4.09 -9.30
N SER A 71 10.26 4.26 -10.05
CA SER A 71 11.41 3.36 -10.07
C SER A 71 12.67 4.14 -10.45
N ARG A 72 13.86 3.65 -10.08
CA ARG A 72 15.15 4.19 -10.53
C ARG A 72 15.32 4.15 -12.06
N LYS A 73 14.55 3.32 -12.77
CA LYS A 73 14.51 3.23 -14.22
C LYS A 73 13.08 3.43 -14.69
N LEU A 74 12.82 4.48 -15.42
CA LEU A 74 11.48 4.81 -15.95
C LEU A 74 10.84 3.64 -16.69
N GLN A 75 11.62 2.95 -17.55
CA GLN A 75 11.13 1.80 -18.33
C GLN A 75 10.56 0.68 -17.46
N ARG A 76 11.15 0.44 -16.28
CA ARG A 76 10.64 -0.59 -15.36
C ARG A 76 9.28 -0.17 -14.76
N ALA A 77 9.14 1.09 -14.34
CA ALA A 77 7.87 1.61 -13.87
C ALA A 77 6.80 1.56 -14.98
N GLN A 78 7.17 1.97 -16.20
CA GLN A 78 6.26 1.94 -17.34
C GLN A 78 5.80 0.53 -17.70
N SER A 79 6.71 -0.45 -17.68
CA SER A 79 6.36 -1.87 -17.93
C SER A 79 5.34 -2.40 -16.91
N VAL A 80 5.51 -2.02 -15.64
CA VAL A 80 4.57 -2.40 -14.56
C VAL A 80 3.21 -1.72 -14.77
N CYS A 81 3.18 -0.42 -15.03
CA CYS A 81 1.93 0.31 -15.29
C CYS A 81 1.17 -0.31 -16.47
N ASN A 82 1.85 -0.59 -17.58
CA ASN A 82 1.24 -1.22 -18.75
C ASN A 82 0.72 -2.65 -18.47
N ALA A 83 1.40 -3.40 -17.61
CA ALA A 83 0.95 -4.74 -17.22
C ALA A 83 -0.34 -4.68 -16.40
N ILE A 84 -0.40 -3.77 -15.42
CA ILE A 84 -1.58 -3.55 -14.58
C ILE A 84 -2.76 -3.03 -15.43
N GLU A 85 -2.51 -2.07 -16.33
CA GLU A 85 -3.55 -1.55 -17.23
C GLU A 85 -4.15 -2.65 -18.10
N ARG A 86 -3.31 -3.51 -18.69
CA ARG A 86 -3.78 -4.64 -19.52
C ARG A 86 -4.58 -5.66 -18.75
N SER A 87 -4.20 -5.94 -17.49
CA SER A 87 -4.82 -6.99 -16.69
C SER A 87 -6.10 -6.52 -15.98
N PHE A 88 -6.18 -5.25 -15.61
CA PHE A 88 -7.23 -4.75 -14.72
C PHE A 88 -7.98 -3.52 -15.25
N GLY A 89 -7.59 -2.97 -16.39
CA GLY A 89 -8.27 -1.84 -17.03
C GLY A 89 -8.10 -0.49 -16.31
N VAL A 90 -7.17 -0.39 -15.35
CA VAL A 90 -6.90 0.85 -14.60
C VAL A 90 -5.69 1.57 -15.17
N LYS A 91 -5.76 2.90 -15.26
CA LYS A 91 -4.64 3.72 -15.73
C LYS A 91 -3.73 4.13 -14.58
N LEU A 92 -2.44 3.96 -14.79
CA LEU A 92 -1.38 4.35 -13.87
C LEU A 92 -0.33 5.18 -14.60
N SER A 93 0.33 6.07 -13.89
CA SER A 93 1.45 6.85 -14.42
C SER A 93 2.78 6.30 -13.90
N ALA A 94 3.80 6.35 -14.72
CA ALA A 94 5.16 5.97 -14.35
C ALA A 94 6.04 7.21 -14.21
N ALA A 95 6.93 7.20 -13.22
CA ALA A 95 7.94 8.25 -13.07
C ALA A 95 9.28 7.66 -12.66
N GLU A 96 10.36 8.37 -12.99
CA GLU A 96 11.69 8.06 -12.50
C GLU A 96 11.89 8.70 -11.12
N SER A 97 12.43 7.92 -10.18
CA SER A 97 12.78 8.39 -8.84
C SER A 97 14.28 8.48 -8.71
N ASP A 98 14.87 9.55 -9.16
CA ASP A 98 16.21 9.97 -8.75
C ASP A 98 16.12 11.14 -7.75
N ASN A 99 17.21 11.42 -7.05
CA ASN A 99 17.25 12.46 -6.05
C ASN A 99 16.98 13.87 -6.60
N THR A 100 17.12 14.07 -7.91
CA THR A 100 16.93 15.38 -8.57
C THR A 100 15.50 15.58 -9.05
N LEU A 101 14.78 14.50 -9.34
CA LEU A 101 13.42 14.55 -9.90
C LEU A 101 12.33 14.29 -8.89
N ILE A 102 12.65 13.65 -7.75
CA ILE A 102 11.67 13.21 -6.77
C ILE A 102 10.77 14.35 -6.27
N HIS A 103 11.31 15.56 -6.06
CA HIS A 103 10.53 16.71 -5.63
C HIS A 103 9.45 17.12 -6.65
N LYS A 104 9.71 16.96 -7.96
CA LYS A 104 8.72 17.23 -9.03
C LYS A 104 7.61 16.20 -9.02
N VAL A 105 7.96 14.93 -8.79
CA VAL A 105 7.00 13.82 -8.71
C VAL A 105 6.07 14.02 -7.50
N LEU A 106 6.62 14.48 -6.38
CA LEU A 106 5.90 14.66 -5.11
C LEU A 106 5.10 15.97 -5.02
N ALA A 107 5.34 16.96 -5.87
CA ALA A 107 4.86 18.36 -5.73
C ALA A 107 3.32 18.53 -5.56
N ARG A 108 2.50 17.58 -6.01
CA ARG A 108 1.04 17.65 -5.92
C ARG A 108 0.43 16.40 -5.28
N THR A 109 1.21 15.73 -4.45
CA THR A 109 0.84 14.43 -3.89
C THR A 109 0.04 14.60 -2.60
N ASN A 110 -1.02 13.82 -2.45
CA ASN A 110 -1.80 13.72 -1.23
C ASN A 110 -1.37 12.50 -0.40
N ILE A 111 -0.94 11.41 -1.06
CA ILE A 111 -0.59 10.15 -0.42
C ILE A 111 0.78 9.70 -0.92
N VAL A 112 1.71 9.43 -0.01
CA VAL A 112 3.02 8.84 -0.33
C VAL A 112 3.12 7.47 0.32
N ILE A 113 3.50 6.46 -0.47
CA ILE A 113 3.75 5.10 0.03
C ILE A 113 5.17 4.70 -0.34
N ALA A 114 6.00 4.36 0.66
CA ALA A 114 7.30 3.77 0.42
C ALA A 114 7.19 2.23 0.39
N SER A 115 7.64 1.65 -0.73
CA SER A 115 7.65 0.20 -0.96
C SER A 115 8.99 -0.31 -1.50
N GLY A 116 10.06 0.36 -1.12
CA GLY A 116 11.42 0.04 -1.53
C GLY A 116 12.01 -1.17 -0.82
N ALA A 117 13.26 -1.45 -1.14
CA ALA A 117 14.02 -2.49 -0.45
C ALA A 117 14.25 -2.12 1.03
N ALA A 118 14.32 -3.14 1.88
CA ALA A 118 14.62 -2.98 3.30
C ALA A 118 15.95 -2.24 3.52
N GLY A 119 15.96 -1.30 4.46
CA GLY A 119 17.15 -0.51 4.80
C GLY A 119 17.56 0.52 3.75
N VAL A 120 16.65 0.93 2.86
CA VAL A 120 16.91 1.95 1.84
C VAL A 120 15.98 3.15 2.01
N GLN A 121 16.54 4.28 2.40
CA GLN A 121 15.81 5.55 2.46
C GLN A 121 15.50 6.05 1.03
N LEU A 122 14.26 6.41 0.78
CA LEU A 122 13.74 6.86 -0.51
C LEU A 122 13.45 8.37 -0.53
N VAL A 123 13.07 8.92 0.63
CA VAL A 123 12.75 10.35 0.77
C VAL A 123 13.16 10.84 2.16
N SER A 124 13.74 12.04 2.22
CA SER A 124 14.10 12.69 3.48
C SER A 124 12.89 13.38 4.11
N GLU A 125 12.99 13.64 5.42
CA GLU A 125 11.96 14.35 6.17
C GLU A 125 11.65 15.73 5.59
N ASN A 126 12.67 16.49 5.26
CA ASN A 126 12.49 17.82 4.63
C ASN A 126 11.79 17.74 3.25
N GLN A 127 12.00 16.66 2.50
CA GLN A 127 11.39 16.52 1.18
C GLN A 127 9.89 16.28 1.26
N TRP A 128 9.42 15.39 2.15
CA TRP A 128 8.00 15.12 2.24
C TRP A 128 7.24 16.18 3.03
N GLN A 129 7.84 16.78 4.05
CA GLN A 129 7.25 17.89 4.80
C GLN A 129 7.04 19.15 3.94
N ALA A 130 7.82 19.31 2.89
CA ALA A 130 7.67 20.42 1.93
C ALA A 130 6.50 20.27 0.94
N ILE A 131 5.77 19.14 0.97
CA ILE A 131 4.66 18.87 0.04
C ILE A 131 3.37 19.55 0.56
N PRO A 132 2.82 20.60 -0.09
CA PRO A 132 1.78 21.43 0.50
C PRO A 132 0.43 20.73 0.71
N LYS A 133 0.16 19.66 -0.05
CA LYS A 133 -1.12 18.94 -0.04
C LYS A 133 -1.00 17.51 0.48
N LEU A 134 0.12 17.18 1.10
CA LEU A 134 0.33 15.86 1.64
C LEU A 134 -0.58 15.62 2.85
N GLU A 135 -1.32 14.57 2.84
CA GLU A 135 -2.27 14.19 3.88
C GLU A 135 -1.82 12.92 4.60
N ILE A 136 -1.29 11.95 3.84
CA ILE A 136 -0.96 10.63 4.37
C ILE A 136 0.42 10.19 3.87
N VAL A 137 1.18 9.60 4.77
CA VAL A 137 2.48 8.99 4.48
C VAL A 137 2.51 7.59 5.08
N ILE A 138 2.91 6.61 4.27
CA ILE A 138 2.95 5.21 4.68
C ILE A 138 4.32 4.63 4.34
N ASP A 139 4.99 4.06 5.32
CA ASP A 139 6.22 3.30 5.12
C ASP A 139 6.00 1.81 5.38
N ALA A 140 6.10 1.01 4.34
CA ALA A 140 5.98 -0.44 4.44
C ALA A 140 7.29 -1.12 4.88
N ASN A 141 8.35 -0.37 5.11
CA ASN A 141 9.66 -0.88 5.47
C ASN A 141 9.82 -0.98 6.99
N ALA A 142 10.14 -2.18 7.47
CA ALA A 142 10.35 -2.46 8.90
C ALA A 142 11.86 -2.54 9.27
N THR A 143 12.76 -2.19 8.36
CA THR A 143 14.22 -2.29 8.59
C THR A 143 14.87 -0.91 8.45
N PRO A 144 15.51 -0.38 9.51
CA PRO A 144 16.22 0.89 9.41
C PRO A 144 17.44 0.84 8.45
N PRO A 145 17.76 1.96 7.76
CA PRO A 145 16.96 3.17 7.68
C PRO A 145 15.63 2.91 6.98
N LEU A 146 14.56 3.55 7.48
CA LEU A 146 13.22 3.42 6.87
C LEU A 146 13.18 4.08 5.49
N GLY A 147 12.20 3.72 4.69
CA GLY A 147 12.02 4.30 3.35
C GLY A 147 11.69 5.79 3.41
N ILE A 148 11.03 6.23 4.47
CA ILE A 148 10.65 7.62 4.71
C ILE A 148 11.26 8.08 6.03
N GLU A 149 12.18 9.03 5.96
CA GLU A 149 12.80 9.60 7.15
C GLU A 149 11.79 10.37 8.00
N GLY A 150 11.95 10.31 9.33
CA GLY A 150 11.08 11.03 10.28
C GLY A 150 9.78 10.29 10.64
N ILE A 151 9.55 9.08 10.10
CA ILE A 151 8.45 8.20 10.49
C ILE A 151 8.97 7.12 11.43
N ASP A 152 8.14 6.72 12.40
CA ASP A 152 8.41 5.57 13.26
C ASP A 152 7.71 4.32 12.72
N MET A 153 8.36 3.15 12.86
CA MET A 153 7.78 1.87 12.47
C MET A 153 6.44 1.58 13.16
N ALA A 154 6.25 2.10 14.37
CA ALA A 154 5.06 1.93 15.17
C ALA A 154 3.98 3.00 14.93
N ASP A 155 4.24 4.00 14.07
CA ASP A 155 3.23 5.02 13.75
C ASP A 155 1.96 4.36 13.21
N SER A 156 0.83 4.66 13.87
CA SER A 156 -0.49 4.10 13.55
C SER A 156 -1.53 5.23 13.51
N GLY A 157 -1.44 6.06 12.46
CA GLY A 157 -2.24 7.28 12.35
C GLY A 157 -1.66 8.46 13.15
N SER A 158 -0.35 8.46 13.41
CA SER A 158 0.32 9.52 14.15
C SER A 158 0.38 10.79 13.31
N ALA A 159 -0.06 11.92 13.85
CA ALA A 159 0.04 13.21 13.17
C ALA A 159 1.44 13.81 13.33
N ARG A 160 2.11 14.11 12.22
CA ARG A 160 3.40 14.80 12.15
C ARG A 160 3.29 15.96 11.16
N ASN A 161 3.45 17.19 11.64
CA ASN A 161 3.30 18.40 10.80
C ASN A 161 1.99 18.45 9.98
N GLY A 162 0.88 17.98 10.57
CA GLY A 162 -0.43 17.93 9.89
C GLY A 162 -0.60 16.77 8.90
N VAL A 163 0.40 15.89 8.76
CA VAL A 163 0.36 14.70 7.92
C VAL A 163 0.13 13.47 8.79
N ILE A 164 -0.74 12.57 8.37
CA ILE A 164 -1.01 11.31 9.06
C ILE A 164 0.04 10.28 8.62
N CYS A 165 0.75 9.71 9.58
CA CYS A 165 1.86 8.80 9.34
C CYS A 165 1.54 7.37 9.79
N TYR A 166 1.91 6.40 8.95
CA TYR A 166 1.84 4.98 9.24
C TYR A 166 3.18 4.31 8.98
N GLY A 167 3.66 3.58 9.97
CA GLY A 167 4.82 2.70 9.85
C GLY A 167 4.43 1.23 9.71
N ALA A 168 5.35 0.39 9.29
CA ALA A 168 5.12 -1.02 8.96
C ALA A 168 4.49 -1.85 10.10
N LEU A 169 4.78 -1.52 11.35
CA LEU A 169 4.20 -2.18 12.53
C LEU A 169 2.86 -1.55 12.93
N GLY A 170 2.65 -0.25 12.66
CA GLY A 170 1.47 0.49 13.06
C GLY A 170 0.16 -0.02 12.44
N PHE A 171 0.21 -0.56 11.22
CA PHE A 171 -0.96 -1.18 10.56
C PHE A 171 -1.02 -2.71 10.70
N GLY A 172 -0.07 -3.33 11.42
CA GLY A 172 0.02 -4.78 11.55
C GLY A 172 -1.15 -5.44 12.30
N GLY A 173 -1.82 -4.72 13.20
CA GLY A 173 -2.96 -5.23 13.96
C GLY A 173 -4.14 -5.62 13.07
N PHE A 174 -4.56 -4.71 12.21
CA PHE A 174 -5.66 -4.96 11.29
C PHE A 174 -5.34 -6.06 10.27
N LYS A 175 -4.09 -6.13 9.82
CA LYS A 175 -3.60 -7.26 9.02
C LYS A 175 -3.93 -8.60 9.66
N LEU A 176 -3.62 -8.73 10.93
CA LEU A 176 -3.83 -9.98 11.64
C LEU A 176 -5.33 -10.34 11.75
N GLU A 177 -6.20 -9.33 11.90
CA GLU A 177 -7.65 -9.52 11.90
C GLU A 177 -8.16 -10.02 10.54
N ILE A 178 -7.75 -9.38 9.44
CA ILE A 178 -8.10 -9.83 8.08
C ILE A 178 -7.62 -11.26 7.85
N GLN A 179 -6.37 -11.56 8.22
CA GLN A 179 -5.80 -12.89 8.07
C GLN A 179 -6.58 -13.95 8.83
N ARG A 180 -6.98 -13.67 10.08
CA ARG A 180 -7.83 -14.57 10.88
C ARG A 180 -9.19 -14.79 10.24
N THR A 181 -9.81 -13.73 9.72
CA THR A 181 -11.10 -13.80 9.03
C THR A 181 -11.01 -14.64 7.76
N CYS A 182 -9.99 -14.42 6.93
CA CYS A 182 -9.77 -15.24 5.73
C CYS A 182 -9.53 -16.71 6.07
N VAL A 183 -8.72 -16.99 7.10
CA VAL A 183 -8.51 -18.37 7.57
C VAL A 183 -9.81 -19.02 8.05
N ALA A 184 -10.62 -18.31 8.82
CA ALA A 184 -11.91 -18.81 9.29
C ALA A 184 -12.83 -19.17 8.10
N LYS A 185 -12.93 -18.30 7.09
CA LYS A 185 -13.73 -18.54 5.90
C LYS A 185 -13.29 -19.78 5.10
N LEU A 186 -12.00 -20.13 5.10
CA LEU A 186 -11.52 -21.37 4.46
C LEU A 186 -12.05 -22.65 5.09
N PHE A 187 -12.51 -22.59 6.34
CA PHE A 187 -13.15 -23.74 7.00
C PHE A 187 -14.65 -23.82 6.74
N GLU A 188 -15.27 -22.75 6.19
CA GLU A 188 -16.69 -22.72 5.85
C GLU A 188 -16.99 -23.41 4.51
N SER A 189 -16.06 -23.35 3.54
CA SER A 189 -16.19 -24.00 2.23
C SER A 189 -14.83 -24.48 1.68
N THR A 190 -14.88 -25.45 0.79
CA THR A 190 -13.69 -25.95 0.08
C THR A 190 -13.38 -25.15 -1.19
N ASP A 191 -14.29 -24.29 -1.63
CA ASP A 191 -14.23 -23.61 -2.92
C ASP A 191 -13.66 -22.21 -2.83
N HIS A 192 -13.32 -21.76 -1.61
CA HIS A 192 -12.70 -20.44 -1.40
C HIS A 192 -11.25 -20.42 -1.89
N VAL A 193 -10.98 -19.50 -2.80
CA VAL A 193 -9.64 -19.09 -3.22
C VAL A 193 -9.54 -17.59 -2.96
N PHE A 194 -8.68 -17.17 -2.05
CA PHE A 194 -8.52 -15.76 -1.73
C PHE A 194 -7.33 -15.17 -2.48
N ASP A 195 -7.61 -14.39 -3.51
CA ASP A 195 -6.63 -13.50 -4.11
C ASP A 195 -6.62 -12.12 -3.40
N ALA A 196 -5.77 -11.22 -3.87
CA ALA A 196 -5.64 -9.91 -3.24
C ALA A 196 -6.92 -9.05 -3.33
N LEU A 197 -7.74 -9.21 -4.36
CA LEU A 197 -8.98 -8.45 -4.52
C LEU A 197 -10.09 -8.99 -3.61
N GLU A 198 -10.15 -10.31 -3.45
CA GLU A 198 -11.10 -10.96 -2.54
C GLU A 198 -10.77 -10.65 -1.08
N ILE A 199 -9.48 -10.69 -0.72
CA ILE A 199 -9.02 -10.28 0.62
C ILE A 199 -9.34 -8.81 0.87
N TYR A 200 -9.15 -7.95 -0.13
CA TYR A 200 -9.51 -6.53 -0.05
C TYR A 200 -11.01 -6.33 0.15
N ALA A 201 -11.85 -7.07 -0.56
CA ALA A 201 -13.30 -7.01 -0.37
C ALA A 201 -13.71 -7.43 1.06
N ILE A 202 -13.08 -8.48 1.61
CA ILE A 202 -13.28 -8.90 3.00
C ILE A 202 -12.89 -7.77 3.97
N ALA A 203 -11.76 -7.12 3.74
CA ALA A 203 -11.29 -6.03 4.56
C ALA A 203 -12.25 -4.82 4.54
N LYS A 204 -12.79 -4.46 3.37
CA LYS A 204 -13.83 -3.44 3.23
C LYS A 204 -15.08 -3.80 4.06
N GLN A 205 -15.57 -5.03 3.94
CA GLN A 205 -16.71 -5.51 4.73
C GLN A 205 -16.47 -5.42 6.25
N MET A 206 -15.27 -5.79 6.71
CA MET A 206 -14.90 -5.69 8.14
C MET A 206 -14.92 -4.25 8.66
N ARG A 207 -14.72 -3.26 7.78
CA ARG A 207 -14.77 -1.83 8.12
C ARG A 207 -16.10 -1.17 7.82
N GLY A 208 -17.09 -1.90 7.28
CA GLY A 208 -18.39 -1.33 6.87
C GLY A 208 -18.29 -0.37 5.69
N ILE A 209 -17.29 -0.54 4.83
CA ILE A 209 -17.08 0.25 3.62
C ILE A 209 -17.68 -0.53 2.44
N GLU A 210 -18.61 0.09 1.71
CA GLU A 210 -19.21 -0.48 0.49
C GLU A 210 -18.32 -0.27 -0.75
#